data_1cdf321bba3a1c75843bab7c4a439bcf
#
_entry.id   1cdf321bba3a1c75843bab7c4a439bcf
#
_cell.length_a   1.000
_cell.length_b   1.000
_cell.length_c   1.000
_cell.angle_alpha   90.00
_cell.angle_beta   90.00
_cell.angle_gamma   90.00
#
_symmetry.space_group_name_H-M   'P 1'
#
loop_
_entity.id
_entity.type
_entity.pdbx_description
1 polymer ?
#
loop_
_entity_poly.entity_id
_entity_poly.type
_entity_poly.pdbx_seq_one_letter_code
_entity_poly.pdbx_strand_id
1 'polypeptide(L)'
;MLTQDNFTKENIDRLCLLSGNDPSLLEKTVYAFGLLEAISKVGMPFIFKGGTCLMLLLDKPRRLSTDIDIIVEPGTDVEQYIAEAGKIFPFKSQSEDVRKGRNNIEKRHYEFTYDSPVNGKPLVILLDILFEENHYRTLLEKPIRNELLITSRDDFTVRVPDVNSILGDKLTAFAPHTTGIRFGIDKELEIIKQLFDCYTLTRNMSDFSEVKDVYKQVAQTELGYRGMDYSIQVVLQDTISSCFCIIAKGGIDKEEYEYFMDGIRRIGGHIYSERFNAEKAAYIACEVLYLASCIYMDKEYIPIEDVATSLDKKLQFKGARSINYLRKVRPDSYTYVIAAVEMLGDKVEDVIYSYKAFTEKHED
;
A
#
# COMPACT_ATOMS: atom_id res chain seq x y z
N MET A 1 -19.42 3.01 17.62
CA MET A 1 -20.38 2.82 16.52
C MET A 1 -20.47 4.12 15.72
N LEU A 2 -20.43 4.06 14.40
CA LEU A 2 -20.56 5.25 13.55
C LEU A 2 -21.94 5.88 13.70
N THR A 3 -22.00 7.22 13.84
CA THR A 3 -23.27 7.92 13.85
C THR A 3 -23.78 8.18 12.43
N GLN A 4 -25.09 8.41 12.27
CA GLN A 4 -25.66 8.71 10.95
C GLN A 4 -25.13 10.02 10.37
N ASP A 5 -24.63 10.93 11.21
CA ASP A 5 -24.05 12.20 10.78
C ASP A 5 -22.84 12.03 9.85
N ASN A 6 -22.13 10.89 9.95
CA ASN A 6 -21.04 10.57 9.01
C ASN A 6 -21.47 10.61 7.55
N PHE A 7 -22.70 10.17 7.27
CA PHE A 7 -23.22 9.93 5.93
C PHE A 7 -24.06 11.11 5.42
N THR A 8 -23.75 12.32 5.86
CA THR A 8 -24.45 13.55 5.46
C THR A 8 -23.55 14.42 4.58
N LYS A 9 -24.18 15.23 3.73
CA LYS A 9 -23.46 16.21 2.89
C LYS A 9 -22.68 17.19 3.76
N GLU A 10 -23.26 17.64 4.85
CA GLU A 10 -22.68 18.59 5.78
C GLU A 10 -21.37 18.08 6.38
N ASN A 11 -21.32 16.78 6.71
CA ASN A 11 -20.07 16.17 7.20
C ASN A 11 -19.02 16.06 6.10
N ILE A 12 -19.39 15.66 4.89
CA ILE A 12 -18.45 15.60 3.76
C ILE A 12 -17.88 16.99 3.46
N ASP A 13 -18.73 18.02 3.38
CA ASP A 13 -18.31 19.41 3.20
C ASP A 13 -17.34 19.86 4.30
N ARG A 14 -17.61 19.52 5.58
CA ARG A 14 -16.73 19.78 6.72
C ARG A 14 -15.36 19.12 6.55
N LEU A 15 -15.31 17.85 6.15
CA LEU A 15 -14.07 17.12 5.93
C LEU A 15 -13.27 17.73 4.77
N CYS A 16 -13.94 18.17 3.69
CA CYS A 16 -13.29 18.87 2.58
C CYS A 16 -12.62 20.17 3.03
N LEU A 17 -13.30 20.96 3.87
CA LEU A 17 -12.75 22.21 4.40
C LEU A 17 -11.52 21.97 5.29
N LEU A 18 -11.50 20.88 6.05
CA LEU A 18 -10.40 20.54 6.94
C LEU A 18 -9.17 19.98 6.23
N SER A 19 -9.37 19.15 5.20
CA SER A 19 -8.28 18.41 4.55
C SER A 19 -7.85 18.97 3.21
N GLY A 20 -8.76 19.66 2.50
CA GLY A 20 -8.55 20.08 1.11
C GLY A 20 -8.63 18.95 0.09
N ASN A 21 -9.02 17.74 0.49
CA ASN A 21 -9.18 16.60 -0.41
C ASN A 21 -10.51 16.64 -1.18
N ASP A 22 -10.58 15.86 -2.25
CA ASP A 22 -11.76 15.75 -3.10
C ASP A 22 -12.99 15.19 -2.34
N PRO A 23 -14.17 15.82 -2.45
CA PRO A 23 -15.39 15.38 -1.78
C PRO A 23 -15.78 13.94 -2.06
N SER A 24 -15.66 13.49 -3.31
CA SER A 24 -16.03 12.12 -3.71
C SER A 24 -15.11 11.08 -3.06
N LEU A 25 -13.83 11.41 -2.90
CA LEU A 25 -12.86 10.54 -2.27
C LEU A 25 -13.10 10.45 -0.75
N LEU A 26 -13.36 11.58 -0.11
CA LEU A 26 -13.71 11.62 1.32
C LEU A 26 -15.03 10.89 1.60
N GLU A 27 -16.04 11.11 0.76
CA GLU A 27 -17.32 10.40 0.84
C GLU A 27 -17.10 8.89 0.79
N LYS A 28 -16.43 8.38 -0.26
CA LYS A 28 -16.13 6.95 -0.38
C LYS A 28 -15.33 6.41 0.80
N THR A 29 -14.37 7.17 1.31
CA THR A 29 -13.60 6.77 2.50
C THR A 29 -14.50 6.58 3.73
N VAL A 30 -15.41 7.53 3.99
CA VAL A 30 -16.36 7.43 5.12
C VAL A 30 -17.29 6.23 4.94
N TYR A 31 -17.81 6.02 3.72
CA TYR A 31 -18.69 4.90 3.42
C TYR A 31 -17.96 3.54 3.45
N ALA A 32 -16.67 3.50 3.15
CA ALA A 32 -15.85 2.30 3.34
C ALA A 32 -15.81 1.89 4.83
N PHE A 33 -15.64 2.83 5.75
CA PHE A 33 -15.76 2.54 7.18
C PHE A 33 -17.19 2.16 7.59
N GLY A 34 -18.21 2.69 6.93
CA GLY A 34 -19.60 2.23 7.08
C GLY A 34 -19.75 0.75 6.71
N LEU A 35 -19.12 0.32 5.63
CA LEU A 35 -19.10 -1.09 5.22
C LEU A 35 -18.33 -1.96 6.23
N LEU A 36 -17.17 -1.52 6.67
CA LEU A 36 -16.41 -2.23 7.69
C LEU A 36 -17.22 -2.44 8.98
N GLU A 37 -17.96 -1.41 9.42
CA GLU A 37 -18.85 -1.55 10.57
C GLU A 37 -20.03 -2.49 10.27
N ALA A 38 -20.61 -2.46 9.07
CA ALA A 38 -21.72 -3.33 8.69
C ALA A 38 -21.33 -4.81 8.72
N ILE A 39 -20.18 -5.19 8.13
CA ILE A 39 -19.69 -6.59 8.16
C ILE A 39 -19.29 -7.03 9.59
N SER A 40 -18.82 -6.11 10.43
CA SER A 40 -18.53 -6.37 11.85
C SER A 40 -19.82 -6.61 12.64
N LYS A 41 -20.87 -5.83 12.39
CA LYS A 41 -22.19 -5.97 13.05
C LYS A 41 -22.85 -7.31 12.79
N VAL A 42 -22.71 -7.86 11.60
CA VAL A 42 -23.28 -9.18 11.27
C VAL A 42 -22.43 -10.34 11.82
N GLY A 43 -21.30 -10.05 12.47
CA GLY A 43 -20.45 -11.04 13.10
C GLY A 43 -19.63 -11.88 12.12
N MET A 44 -19.35 -11.35 10.92
CA MET A 44 -18.49 -12.02 9.95
C MET A 44 -17.08 -12.20 10.53
N PRO A 45 -16.50 -13.39 10.47
CA PRO A 45 -15.13 -13.60 10.92
C PRO A 45 -14.14 -13.19 9.82
N PHE A 46 -13.28 -12.20 10.09
CA PHE A 46 -12.29 -11.73 9.13
C PHE A 46 -11.06 -11.09 9.80
N ILE A 47 -9.99 -10.93 9.01
CA ILE A 47 -8.86 -10.07 9.30
C ILE A 47 -8.93 -8.89 8.31
N PHE A 48 -8.97 -7.67 8.82
CA PHE A 48 -9.02 -6.47 8.01
C PHE A 48 -7.61 -6.03 7.62
N LYS A 49 -7.35 -5.86 6.32
CA LYS A 49 -6.05 -5.46 5.75
C LYS A 49 -6.19 -4.31 4.74
N GLY A 50 -5.20 -4.13 3.92
CA GLY A 50 -5.24 -3.17 2.81
C GLY A 50 -5.01 -1.72 3.20
N GLY A 51 -5.31 -0.82 2.25
CA GLY A 51 -5.06 0.62 2.41
C GLY A 51 -5.93 1.29 3.46
N THR A 52 -7.20 0.89 3.56
CA THR A 52 -8.14 1.47 4.53
C THR A 52 -7.83 1.03 5.95
N CYS A 53 -7.24 -0.16 6.14
CA CYS A 53 -6.76 -0.64 7.43
C CYS A 53 -5.69 0.29 8.01
N LEU A 54 -4.80 0.87 7.20
CA LEU A 54 -3.77 1.80 7.67
C LEU A 54 -4.35 3.05 8.32
N MET A 55 -5.57 3.43 7.96
CA MET A 55 -6.26 4.58 8.56
C MET A 55 -6.78 4.29 9.98
N LEU A 56 -6.81 3.03 10.41
CA LEU A 56 -7.07 2.63 11.82
C LEU A 56 -5.78 2.27 12.56
N LEU A 57 -4.80 1.78 11.84
CA LEU A 57 -3.55 1.29 12.43
C LEU A 57 -2.63 2.43 12.84
N LEU A 58 -2.54 3.49 12.03
CA LEU A 58 -1.71 4.66 12.27
C LEU A 58 -2.46 5.71 13.11
N ASP A 59 -1.73 6.50 13.89
CA ASP A 59 -2.29 7.54 14.74
C ASP A 59 -3.13 8.58 13.97
N LYS A 60 -2.74 8.83 12.70
CA LYS A 60 -3.47 9.71 11.78
C LYS A 60 -3.48 9.12 10.38
N PRO A 61 -4.58 9.27 9.63
CA PRO A 61 -4.61 8.93 8.22
C PRO A 61 -3.50 9.66 7.46
N ARG A 62 -2.74 8.93 6.65
CA ARG A 62 -1.68 9.52 5.81
C ARG A 62 -2.14 9.66 4.36
N ARG A 63 -2.99 8.76 3.94
CA ARG A 63 -3.72 8.83 2.67
C ARG A 63 -5.12 8.26 2.81
N LEU A 64 -6.01 8.72 1.93
CA LEU A 64 -7.36 8.20 1.80
C LEU A 64 -7.36 6.88 1.04
N SER A 65 -8.27 5.99 1.42
CA SER A 65 -8.55 4.73 0.77
C SER A 65 -10.07 4.48 0.78
N THR A 66 -10.58 3.76 -0.21
CA THR A 66 -12.01 3.71 -0.52
C THR A 66 -12.58 2.30 -0.56
N ASP A 67 -11.73 1.29 -0.46
CA ASP A 67 -12.09 -0.11 -0.59
C ASP A 67 -11.84 -0.84 0.74
N ILE A 68 -12.54 -1.92 0.98
CA ILE A 68 -12.34 -2.79 2.14
C ILE A 68 -11.73 -4.11 1.67
N ASP A 69 -10.53 -4.39 2.14
CA ASP A 69 -9.82 -5.64 1.89
C ASP A 69 -9.84 -6.51 3.15
N ILE A 70 -10.32 -7.74 3.05
CA ILE A 70 -10.36 -8.68 4.16
C ILE A 70 -9.81 -10.05 3.78
N ILE A 71 -9.29 -10.76 4.78
CA ILE A 71 -8.97 -12.19 4.70
C ILE A 71 -10.00 -12.94 5.52
N VAL A 72 -10.49 -14.04 4.96
CA VAL A 72 -11.29 -15.06 5.65
C VAL A 72 -10.63 -16.41 5.50
N GLU A 73 -10.81 -17.30 6.48
CA GLU A 73 -10.30 -18.67 6.40
C GLU A 73 -10.92 -19.40 5.18
N PRO A 74 -10.12 -20.23 4.47
CA PRO A 74 -10.61 -21.01 3.34
C PRO A 74 -11.86 -21.82 3.71
N GLY A 75 -12.86 -21.79 2.84
CA GLY A 75 -14.13 -22.50 3.07
C GLY A 75 -15.14 -21.76 3.95
N THR A 76 -14.87 -20.54 4.37
CA THR A 76 -15.86 -19.69 5.07
C THR A 76 -17.03 -19.38 4.14
N ASP A 77 -18.27 -19.69 4.55
CA ASP A 77 -19.47 -19.26 3.85
C ASP A 77 -19.77 -17.79 4.16
N VAL A 78 -19.50 -16.91 3.21
CA VAL A 78 -19.65 -15.45 3.36
C VAL A 78 -21.00 -14.92 2.90
N GLU A 79 -21.78 -15.70 2.16
CA GLU A 79 -22.99 -15.24 1.46
C GLU A 79 -24.03 -14.63 2.40
N GLN A 80 -24.31 -15.32 3.50
CA GLN A 80 -25.32 -14.84 4.46
C GLN A 80 -24.84 -13.53 5.13
N TYR A 81 -23.57 -13.42 5.50
CA TYR A 81 -23.02 -12.21 6.11
C TYR A 81 -23.08 -11.02 5.15
N ILE A 82 -22.74 -11.24 3.88
CA ILE A 82 -22.79 -10.22 2.84
C ILE A 82 -24.23 -9.75 2.60
N ALA A 83 -25.17 -10.71 2.51
CA ALA A 83 -26.58 -10.40 2.31
C ALA A 83 -27.17 -9.59 3.48
N GLU A 84 -26.80 -9.90 4.73
CA GLU A 84 -27.24 -9.16 5.91
C GLU A 84 -26.56 -7.78 6.02
N ALA A 85 -25.27 -7.69 5.74
CA ALA A 85 -24.53 -6.41 5.74
C ALA A 85 -25.11 -5.42 4.72
N GLY A 86 -25.54 -5.89 3.55
CA GLY A 86 -26.18 -5.06 2.51
C GLY A 86 -27.52 -4.43 2.91
N LYS A 87 -28.15 -4.91 4.00
CA LYS A 87 -29.39 -4.33 4.56
C LYS A 87 -29.12 -3.27 5.64
N ILE A 88 -27.86 -3.12 6.06
CA ILE A 88 -27.49 -2.16 7.11
C ILE A 88 -27.27 -0.79 6.47
N PHE A 89 -27.88 0.25 7.07
CA PHE A 89 -27.64 1.62 6.67
C PHE A 89 -26.12 1.95 6.74
N PRO A 90 -25.54 2.60 5.74
CA PRO A 90 -26.17 3.40 4.68
C PRO A 90 -26.40 2.65 3.36
N PHE A 91 -26.21 1.33 3.30
CA PHE A 91 -26.33 0.56 2.06
C PHE A 91 -27.78 0.22 1.72
N LYS A 92 -28.03 0.07 0.41
CA LYS A 92 -29.36 -0.26 -0.16
C LYS A 92 -29.39 -1.62 -0.80
N SER A 93 -28.27 -2.06 -1.33
CA SER A 93 -28.09 -3.35 -1.99
C SER A 93 -26.64 -3.75 -2.05
N GLN A 94 -26.40 -5.02 -2.31
CA GLN A 94 -25.09 -5.58 -2.61
C GLN A 94 -25.19 -6.49 -3.85
N SER A 95 -24.09 -6.64 -4.56
CA SER A 95 -23.95 -7.58 -5.67
C SER A 95 -22.55 -8.12 -5.74
N GLU A 96 -22.38 -9.35 -6.22
CA GLU A 96 -21.07 -9.91 -6.51
C GLU A 96 -20.58 -9.41 -7.87
N ASP A 97 -19.35 -8.88 -7.91
CA ASP A 97 -18.63 -8.56 -9.14
C ASP A 97 -17.77 -9.77 -9.53
N VAL A 98 -18.32 -10.60 -10.42
CA VAL A 98 -17.68 -11.84 -10.85
C VAL A 98 -16.54 -11.51 -11.81
N ARG A 99 -15.32 -11.43 -11.28
CA ARG A 99 -14.09 -11.27 -12.05
C ARG A 99 -13.44 -12.63 -12.32
N LYS A 100 -12.97 -12.86 -13.55
CA LYS A 100 -12.17 -14.05 -13.84
C LYS A 100 -10.84 -13.95 -13.08
N GLY A 101 -10.69 -14.76 -12.05
CA GLY A 101 -9.43 -14.89 -11.31
C GLY A 101 -8.32 -15.40 -12.23
N ARG A 102 -7.14 -14.80 -12.14
CA ARG A 102 -5.93 -15.24 -12.89
C ARG A 102 -4.97 -16.06 -12.04
N ASN A 103 -5.20 -16.15 -10.74
CA ASN A 103 -4.30 -16.77 -9.76
C ASN A 103 -4.98 -17.98 -9.12
N ASN A 104 -4.18 -18.90 -8.59
CA ASN A 104 -4.65 -20.13 -7.93
C ASN A 104 -5.18 -19.87 -6.50
N ILE A 105 -5.83 -18.74 -6.26
CA ILE A 105 -6.42 -18.39 -4.98
C ILE A 105 -7.86 -17.92 -5.17
N GLU A 106 -8.74 -18.32 -4.26
CA GLU A 106 -10.11 -17.89 -4.26
C GLU A 106 -10.20 -16.42 -3.80
N LYS A 107 -10.74 -15.58 -4.68
CA LYS A 107 -11.04 -14.17 -4.42
C LYS A 107 -12.47 -13.89 -4.83
N ARG A 108 -13.18 -13.15 -3.99
CA ARG A 108 -14.54 -12.68 -4.29
C ARG A 108 -14.60 -11.17 -4.11
N HIS A 109 -15.33 -10.53 -4.99
CA HIS A 109 -15.49 -9.08 -5.04
C HIS A 109 -16.96 -8.74 -4.92
N TYR A 110 -17.30 -7.85 -3.99
CA TYR A 110 -18.68 -7.40 -3.80
C TYR A 110 -18.74 -5.89 -3.91
N GLU A 111 -19.85 -5.42 -4.49
CA GLU A 111 -20.21 -4.01 -4.58
C GLU A 111 -21.36 -3.72 -3.63
N PHE A 112 -21.18 -2.75 -2.74
CA PHE A 112 -22.22 -2.27 -1.84
C PHE A 112 -22.70 -0.91 -2.30
N THR A 113 -23.97 -0.83 -2.72
CA THR A 113 -24.55 0.38 -3.29
C THR A 113 -25.17 1.27 -2.23
N TYR A 114 -24.91 2.58 -2.33
CA TYR A 114 -25.51 3.63 -1.51
C TYR A 114 -25.86 4.84 -2.37
N ASP A 115 -26.74 5.72 -1.88
CA ASP A 115 -26.98 7.01 -2.54
C ASP A 115 -26.04 8.07 -1.97
N SER A 116 -25.32 8.76 -2.85
CA SER A 116 -24.45 9.86 -2.46
C SER A 116 -25.25 10.99 -1.80
N PRO A 117 -24.89 11.43 -0.59
CA PRO A 117 -25.52 12.59 0.04
C PRO A 117 -25.13 13.90 -0.65
N VAL A 118 -24.07 13.90 -1.46
CA VAL A 118 -23.55 15.07 -2.16
C VAL A 118 -24.32 15.36 -3.44
N ASN A 119 -24.66 14.32 -4.22
CA ASN A 119 -25.26 14.50 -5.55
C ASN A 119 -26.49 13.60 -5.82
N GLY A 120 -26.91 12.77 -4.88
CA GLY A 120 -28.07 11.89 -4.96
C GLY A 120 -27.92 10.69 -5.93
N LYS A 121 -26.72 10.48 -6.51
CA LYS A 121 -26.48 9.37 -7.44
C LYS A 121 -26.10 8.10 -6.70
N PRO A 122 -26.45 6.91 -7.21
CA PRO A 122 -25.96 5.67 -6.65
C PRO A 122 -24.44 5.56 -6.88
N LEU A 123 -23.73 5.22 -5.82
CA LEU A 123 -22.30 4.92 -5.79
C LEU A 123 -22.08 3.58 -5.12
N VAL A 124 -20.88 3.01 -5.30
CA VAL A 124 -20.51 1.72 -4.72
C VAL A 124 -19.24 1.81 -3.89
N ILE A 125 -19.20 0.99 -2.84
CA ILE A 125 -17.99 0.64 -2.11
C ILE A 125 -17.64 -0.82 -2.42
N LEU A 126 -16.36 -1.08 -2.67
CA LEU A 126 -15.87 -2.42 -2.96
C LEU A 126 -15.47 -3.13 -1.67
N LEU A 127 -15.83 -4.41 -1.59
CA LEU A 127 -15.34 -5.36 -0.61
C LEU A 127 -14.59 -6.47 -1.33
N ASP A 128 -13.30 -6.54 -1.10
CA ASP A 128 -12.43 -7.57 -1.64
C ASP A 128 -12.15 -8.63 -0.56
N ILE A 129 -12.59 -9.85 -0.81
CA ILE A 129 -12.44 -10.99 0.11
C ILE A 129 -11.41 -11.95 -0.46
N LEU A 130 -10.37 -12.21 0.31
CA LEU A 130 -9.34 -13.19 0.03
C LEU A 130 -9.55 -14.40 0.94
N PHE A 131 -9.73 -15.60 0.36
CA PHE A 131 -9.83 -16.85 1.11
C PHE A 131 -8.44 -17.45 1.27
N GLU A 132 -7.82 -17.16 2.43
CA GLU A 132 -6.42 -17.47 2.69
C GLU A 132 -6.18 -17.75 4.16
N GLU A 133 -5.25 -18.64 4.47
CA GLU A 133 -4.75 -18.78 5.83
C GLU A 133 -4.01 -17.52 6.30
N ASN A 134 -4.12 -17.21 7.59
CA ASN A 134 -3.47 -16.05 8.15
C ASN A 134 -1.93 -16.19 8.13
N HIS A 135 -1.25 -15.29 7.44
CA HIS A 135 0.21 -15.21 7.38
C HIS A 135 0.81 -14.17 8.35
N TYR A 136 -0.02 -13.40 9.03
CA TYR A 136 0.46 -12.36 9.95
C TYR A 136 0.73 -12.96 11.33
N ARG A 137 1.90 -12.63 11.87
CA ARG A 137 2.31 -13.11 13.18
C ARG A 137 1.55 -12.45 14.32
N THR A 138 1.35 -11.13 14.20
CA THR A 138 0.74 -10.30 15.24
C THR A 138 -0.54 -9.65 14.72
N LEU A 139 -1.66 -9.94 15.40
CA LEU A 139 -2.96 -9.32 15.15
C LEU A 139 -3.36 -8.45 16.35
N LEU A 140 -3.84 -7.25 16.05
CA LEU A 140 -4.32 -6.28 17.03
C LEU A 140 -5.85 -6.12 16.90
N GLU A 141 -6.50 -5.86 18.03
CA GLU A 141 -7.89 -5.39 18.04
C GLU A 141 -7.91 -3.86 17.97
N LYS A 142 -8.48 -3.31 16.89
CA LYS A 142 -8.58 -1.86 16.69
C LYS A 142 -10.03 -1.42 16.65
N PRO A 143 -10.41 -0.35 17.37
CA PRO A 143 -11.72 0.24 17.22
C PRO A 143 -11.88 0.88 15.84
N ILE A 144 -13.10 0.83 15.28
CA ILE A 144 -13.43 1.53 14.03
C ILE A 144 -13.58 3.02 14.35
N ARG A 145 -12.44 3.70 14.54
CA ARG A 145 -12.35 5.11 14.93
C ARG A 145 -11.10 5.76 14.35
N ASN A 146 -11.27 6.93 13.75
CA ASN A 146 -10.17 7.84 13.37
C ASN A 146 -10.71 9.29 13.33
N GLU A 147 -9.87 10.25 12.98
CA GLU A 147 -10.23 11.68 12.97
C GLU A 147 -11.25 12.08 11.90
N LEU A 148 -11.50 11.23 10.88
CA LEU A 148 -12.51 11.49 9.86
C LEU A 148 -13.93 11.08 10.31
N LEU A 149 -14.03 10.25 11.36
CA LEU A 149 -15.26 9.56 11.74
C LEU A 149 -15.88 10.18 12.98
N ILE A 150 -17.19 10.33 12.97
CA ILE A 150 -18.00 10.70 14.14
C ILE A 150 -18.51 9.41 14.77
N THR A 151 -18.01 9.08 15.98
CA THR A 151 -18.35 7.83 16.65
C THR A 151 -19.12 8.07 17.95
N SER A 152 -20.03 7.13 18.30
CA SER A 152 -20.64 7.03 19.61
C SER A 152 -19.69 6.38 20.62
N ARG A 153 -20.14 6.18 21.87
CA ARG A 153 -19.30 5.59 22.93
C ARG A 153 -18.95 4.11 22.71
N ASP A 154 -19.84 3.37 22.03
CA ASP A 154 -19.67 1.93 21.80
C ASP A 154 -19.11 1.70 20.40
N ASP A 155 -17.81 1.44 20.31
CA ASP A 155 -17.16 1.15 19.03
C ASP A 155 -17.13 -0.35 18.76
N PHE A 156 -17.30 -0.72 17.49
CA PHE A 156 -16.91 -2.04 17.01
C PHE A 156 -15.39 -2.10 16.87
N THR A 157 -14.82 -3.25 17.20
CA THR A 157 -13.41 -3.54 16.97
C THR A 157 -13.24 -4.51 15.80
N VAL A 158 -12.11 -4.42 15.15
CA VAL A 158 -11.71 -5.33 14.06
C VAL A 158 -10.31 -5.84 14.30
N ARG A 159 -10.06 -7.07 13.88
CA ARG A 159 -8.73 -7.66 13.91
C ARG A 159 -7.92 -7.16 12.72
N VAL A 160 -6.75 -6.59 12.99
CA VAL A 160 -5.84 -6.05 11.97
C VAL A 160 -4.43 -6.57 12.21
N PRO A 161 -3.62 -6.80 11.17
CA PRO A 161 -2.20 -7.04 11.37
C PRO A 161 -1.53 -5.80 11.98
N ASP A 162 -0.45 -5.98 12.72
CA ASP A 162 0.33 -4.86 13.21
C ASP A 162 1.12 -4.15 12.09
N VAL A 163 1.83 -3.06 12.45
CA VAL A 163 2.61 -2.26 11.48
C VAL A 163 3.69 -3.09 10.81
N ASN A 164 4.38 -3.96 11.56
CA ASN A 164 5.48 -4.76 11.03
C ASN A 164 4.97 -5.79 10.03
N SER A 165 3.90 -6.49 10.37
CA SER A 165 3.25 -7.48 9.50
C SER A 165 2.72 -6.86 8.21
N ILE A 166 2.02 -5.72 8.28
CA ILE A 166 1.53 -5.02 7.07
C ILE A 166 2.69 -4.48 6.22
N LEU A 167 3.78 -4.02 6.81
CA LEU A 167 4.94 -3.57 6.05
C LEU A 167 5.55 -4.71 5.23
N GLY A 168 5.70 -5.90 5.82
CA GLY A 168 6.17 -7.08 5.11
C GLY A 168 5.29 -7.44 3.91
N ASP A 169 3.96 -7.42 4.08
CA ASP A 169 2.98 -7.63 3.00
C ASP A 169 3.10 -6.54 1.90
N LYS A 170 3.08 -5.28 2.27
CA LYS A 170 3.12 -4.14 1.35
C LYS A 170 4.37 -4.08 0.48
N LEU A 171 5.52 -4.51 1.01
CA LEU A 171 6.75 -4.58 0.23
C LEU A 171 6.63 -5.55 -0.95
N THR A 172 5.89 -6.66 -0.81
CA THR A 172 5.65 -7.59 -1.92
C THR A 172 4.77 -7.00 -3.01
N ALA A 173 3.88 -6.08 -2.66
CA ALA A 173 3.01 -5.39 -3.59
C ALA A 173 3.71 -4.25 -4.36
N PHE A 174 4.85 -3.75 -3.85
CA PHE A 174 5.72 -2.77 -4.53
C PHE A 174 6.87 -3.47 -5.27
N ALA A 175 6.53 -4.40 -6.15
CA ALA A 175 7.44 -5.17 -6.99
C ALA A 175 6.78 -5.41 -8.37
N PRO A 176 6.73 -4.38 -9.25
CA PRO A 176 5.83 -4.36 -10.41
C PRO A 176 6.16 -5.37 -11.52
N HIS A 177 7.35 -5.95 -11.55
CA HIS A 177 7.72 -6.98 -12.52
C HIS A 177 7.50 -8.41 -11.99
N THR A 178 7.26 -8.57 -10.68
CA THR A 178 7.14 -9.88 -10.03
C THR A 178 5.81 -10.02 -9.30
N THR A 179 5.81 -9.91 -7.97
CA THR A 179 4.62 -10.13 -7.13
C THR A 179 3.70 -8.92 -7.00
N GLY A 180 4.15 -7.75 -7.41
CA GLY A 180 3.41 -6.50 -7.26
C GLY A 180 2.35 -6.25 -8.33
N ILE A 181 1.88 -5.02 -8.35
CA ILE A 181 0.92 -4.51 -9.33
C ILE A 181 1.69 -4.19 -10.60
N ARG A 182 1.29 -4.79 -11.72
CA ARG A 182 2.01 -4.68 -13.00
C ARG A 182 1.83 -3.30 -13.63
N PHE A 183 2.84 -2.87 -14.39
CA PHE A 183 2.74 -1.73 -15.29
C PHE A 183 1.80 -1.99 -16.47
N GLY A 184 1.30 -0.90 -17.08
CA GLY A 184 0.57 -0.95 -18.34
C GLY A 184 -0.85 -1.53 -18.27
N ILE A 185 -1.44 -1.60 -17.08
CA ILE A 185 -2.81 -2.09 -16.84
C ILE A 185 -3.72 -1.03 -16.21
N ASP A 186 -3.36 0.24 -16.34
CA ASP A 186 -4.05 1.42 -15.75
C ASP A 186 -4.16 1.36 -14.20
N LYS A 187 -3.16 0.76 -13.56
CA LYS A 187 -3.05 0.66 -12.09
C LYS A 187 -1.76 1.29 -11.53
N GLU A 188 -1.16 2.20 -12.26
CA GLU A 188 0.08 2.90 -11.87
C GLU A 188 -0.10 3.70 -10.58
N LEU A 189 -1.31 4.25 -10.35
CA LEU A 189 -1.69 4.87 -9.09
C LEU A 189 -1.51 3.91 -7.92
N GLU A 190 -1.95 2.67 -8.07
CA GLU A 190 -1.89 1.67 -7.00
C GLU A 190 -0.44 1.28 -6.69
N ILE A 191 0.48 1.26 -7.68
CA ILE A 191 1.91 1.04 -7.46
C ILE A 191 2.49 2.13 -6.54
N ILE A 192 2.18 3.40 -6.82
CA ILE A 192 2.68 4.52 -6.01
C ILE A 192 2.04 4.57 -4.62
N LYS A 193 0.79 4.12 -4.49
CA LYS A 193 0.18 3.91 -3.16
C LYS A 193 0.97 2.90 -2.33
N GLN A 194 1.47 1.79 -2.94
CA GLN A 194 2.29 0.82 -2.21
C GLN A 194 3.61 1.46 -1.75
N LEU A 195 4.30 2.20 -2.62
CA LEU A 195 5.52 2.93 -2.23
C LEU A 195 5.27 3.87 -1.04
N PHE A 196 4.19 4.65 -1.08
CA PHE A 196 3.82 5.57 -0.02
C PHE A 196 3.49 4.86 1.29
N ASP A 197 2.77 3.73 1.21
CA ASP A 197 2.45 2.90 2.36
C ASP A 197 3.72 2.29 2.96
N CYS A 198 4.61 1.70 2.15
CA CYS A 198 5.89 1.15 2.62
C CYS A 198 6.72 2.21 3.35
N TYR A 199 6.87 3.41 2.78
CA TYR A 199 7.58 4.51 3.45
C TYR A 199 6.93 4.88 4.80
N THR A 200 5.61 5.03 4.82
CA THR A 200 4.89 5.42 6.03
C THR A 200 5.03 4.37 7.12
N LEU A 201 4.91 3.09 6.76
CA LEU A 201 5.04 1.97 7.69
C LEU A 201 6.49 1.79 8.18
N THR A 202 7.50 1.99 7.32
CA THR A 202 8.92 1.95 7.71
C THR A 202 9.22 2.90 8.88
N ARG A 203 8.62 4.09 8.86
CA ARG A 203 8.80 5.09 9.91
C ARG A 203 8.01 4.81 11.20
N ASN A 204 7.13 3.83 11.19
CA ASN A 204 6.33 3.38 12.34
C ASN A 204 6.67 1.93 12.74
N MET A 205 7.62 1.31 12.07
CA MET A 205 8.12 -0.03 12.35
C MET A 205 8.78 -0.09 13.73
N SER A 206 8.52 -1.16 14.47
CA SER A 206 9.11 -1.41 15.78
C SER A 206 9.94 -2.71 15.85
N ASP A 207 9.67 -3.66 14.96
CA ASP A 207 10.38 -4.94 14.88
C ASP A 207 10.69 -5.30 13.43
N PHE A 208 11.93 -5.04 13.02
CA PHE A 208 12.41 -5.36 11.68
C PHE A 208 12.50 -6.87 11.42
N SER A 209 12.72 -7.69 12.45
CA SER A 209 12.76 -9.15 12.30
C SER A 209 11.39 -9.67 11.86
N GLU A 210 10.31 -9.16 12.45
CA GLU A 210 8.94 -9.51 12.06
C GLU A 210 8.65 -9.08 10.61
N VAL A 211 9.08 -7.87 10.20
CA VAL A 211 8.95 -7.42 8.79
C VAL A 211 9.61 -8.40 7.83
N LYS A 212 10.85 -8.85 8.13
CA LYS A 212 11.56 -9.84 7.30
C LYS A 212 10.82 -11.17 7.19
N ASP A 213 10.32 -11.66 8.32
CA ASP A 213 9.67 -12.97 8.38
C ASP A 213 8.35 -12.96 7.60
N VAL A 214 7.51 -11.94 7.82
CA VAL A 214 6.25 -11.77 7.08
C VAL A 214 6.52 -11.54 5.59
N TYR A 215 7.49 -10.67 5.24
CA TYR A 215 7.88 -10.47 3.85
C TYR A 215 8.23 -11.78 3.15
N LYS A 216 9.08 -12.62 3.77
CA LYS A 216 9.49 -13.92 3.19
C LYS A 216 8.29 -14.82 2.95
N GLN A 217 7.40 -14.92 3.93
CA GLN A 217 6.22 -15.78 3.86
C GLN A 217 5.24 -15.29 2.77
N VAL A 218 4.90 -13.99 2.76
CA VAL A 218 3.96 -13.41 1.79
C VAL A 218 4.54 -13.45 0.37
N ALA A 219 5.83 -13.12 0.18
CA ALA A 219 6.47 -13.18 -1.13
C ALA A 219 6.46 -14.60 -1.71
N GLN A 220 6.73 -15.63 -0.88
CA GLN A 220 6.66 -17.02 -1.32
C GLN A 220 5.24 -17.42 -1.72
N THR A 221 4.24 -17.00 -0.94
CA THR A 221 2.82 -17.26 -1.21
C THR A 221 2.38 -16.58 -2.52
N GLU A 222 2.71 -15.30 -2.71
CA GLU A 222 2.37 -14.53 -3.92
C GLU A 222 3.04 -15.09 -5.19
N LEU A 223 4.29 -15.55 -5.10
CA LEU A 223 4.96 -16.26 -6.20
C LEU A 223 4.20 -17.55 -6.57
N GLY A 224 3.78 -18.32 -5.56
CA GLY A 224 2.98 -19.53 -5.76
C GLY A 224 1.63 -19.24 -6.45
N TYR A 225 0.90 -18.22 -6.02
CA TYR A 225 -0.37 -17.81 -6.64
C TYR A 225 -0.23 -17.43 -8.10
N ARG A 226 0.91 -16.84 -8.48
CA ARG A 226 1.20 -16.41 -9.86
C ARG A 226 1.82 -17.51 -10.72
N GLY A 227 2.16 -18.67 -10.12
CA GLY A 227 2.87 -19.73 -10.81
C GLY A 227 4.28 -19.31 -11.28
N MET A 228 4.91 -18.38 -10.55
CA MET A 228 6.24 -17.87 -10.87
C MET A 228 7.31 -18.68 -10.16
N ASP A 229 8.25 -19.24 -10.93
CA ASP A 229 9.43 -19.94 -10.40
C ASP A 229 10.60 -18.95 -10.18
N TYR A 230 10.33 -17.96 -9.32
CA TYR A 230 11.33 -16.99 -8.88
C TYR A 230 11.67 -17.19 -7.40
N SER A 231 12.88 -16.81 -7.01
CA SER A 231 13.24 -16.73 -5.61
C SER A 231 12.73 -15.42 -4.98
N ILE A 232 12.60 -15.40 -3.66
CA ILE A 232 12.29 -14.19 -2.88
C ILE A 232 13.30 -13.07 -3.16
N GLN A 233 14.58 -13.43 -3.43
CA GLN A 233 15.64 -12.47 -3.76
C GLN A 233 15.31 -11.70 -5.06
N VAL A 234 14.69 -12.34 -6.04
CA VAL A 234 14.27 -11.70 -7.29
C VAL A 234 13.18 -10.66 -7.05
N VAL A 235 12.25 -10.93 -6.12
CA VAL A 235 11.21 -9.96 -5.73
C VAL A 235 11.84 -8.73 -5.05
N LEU A 236 12.86 -8.93 -4.20
CA LEU A 236 13.58 -7.81 -3.58
C LEU A 236 14.39 -6.99 -4.60
N GLN A 237 15.01 -7.66 -5.59
CA GLN A 237 15.71 -6.98 -6.68
C GLN A 237 14.75 -6.07 -7.47
N ASP A 238 13.54 -6.54 -7.75
CA ASP A 238 12.49 -5.75 -8.39
C ASP A 238 12.12 -4.51 -7.57
N THR A 239 11.87 -4.67 -6.27
CA THR A 239 11.61 -3.54 -5.35
C THR A 239 12.76 -2.54 -5.32
N ILE A 240 14.01 -3.00 -5.22
CA ILE A 240 15.21 -2.17 -5.19
C ILE A 240 15.40 -1.43 -6.52
N SER A 241 15.27 -2.14 -7.65
CA SER A 241 15.35 -1.56 -9.00
C SER A 241 14.29 -0.48 -9.21
N SER A 242 13.04 -0.73 -8.81
CA SER A 242 11.93 0.23 -8.86
C SER A 242 12.24 1.50 -8.04
N CYS A 243 12.79 1.35 -6.84
CA CYS A 243 13.24 2.49 -6.05
C CYS A 243 14.31 3.30 -6.77
N PHE A 244 15.34 2.66 -7.32
CA PHE A 244 16.39 3.34 -8.08
C PHE A 244 15.84 4.06 -9.31
N CYS A 245 14.89 3.47 -10.06
CA CYS A 245 14.24 4.11 -11.20
C CYS A 245 13.54 5.42 -10.79
N ILE A 246 12.77 5.39 -9.69
CA ILE A 246 12.07 6.58 -9.16
C ILE A 246 13.07 7.64 -8.69
N ILE A 247 14.10 7.26 -7.92
CA ILE A 247 15.11 8.19 -7.37
C ILE A 247 15.92 8.83 -8.49
N ALA A 248 16.28 8.07 -9.52
CA ALA A 248 17.03 8.56 -10.67
C ALA A 248 16.20 9.40 -11.65
N LYS A 249 14.87 9.48 -11.47
CA LYS A 249 13.95 10.28 -12.30
C LYS A 249 14.10 10.02 -13.79
N GLY A 250 14.09 8.74 -14.17
CA GLY A 250 14.26 8.29 -15.55
C GLY A 250 15.70 8.30 -16.06
N GLY A 251 16.69 8.59 -15.20
CA GLY A 251 18.11 8.54 -15.57
C GLY A 251 18.64 7.11 -15.80
N ILE A 252 17.97 6.10 -15.24
CA ILE A 252 18.26 4.67 -15.41
C ILE A 252 17.44 4.14 -16.57
N ASP A 253 16.12 4.22 -16.47
CA ASP A 253 15.16 3.84 -17.50
C ASP A 253 14.06 4.91 -17.60
N LYS A 254 13.92 5.49 -18.80
CA LYS A 254 12.95 6.57 -19.01
C LYS A 254 11.55 6.03 -19.23
N GLU A 255 11.40 4.90 -19.93
CA GLU A 255 10.09 4.31 -20.26
C GLU A 255 9.42 3.79 -19.00
N GLU A 256 10.16 3.05 -18.19
CA GLU A 256 9.67 2.57 -16.88
C GLU A 256 9.32 3.73 -15.94
N TYR A 257 10.13 4.78 -15.92
CA TYR A 257 9.84 5.96 -15.10
C TYR A 257 8.54 6.68 -15.50
N GLU A 258 8.11 6.64 -16.76
CA GLU A 258 6.84 7.24 -17.17
C GLU A 258 5.63 6.52 -16.55
N TYR A 259 5.68 5.20 -16.35
CA TYR A 259 4.65 4.49 -15.58
C TYR A 259 4.59 5.00 -14.14
N PHE A 260 5.72 5.09 -13.46
CA PHE A 260 5.75 5.68 -12.12
C PHE A 260 5.24 7.13 -12.11
N MET A 261 5.58 7.92 -13.09
CA MET A 261 5.13 9.31 -13.20
C MET A 261 3.62 9.43 -13.39
N ASP A 262 2.98 8.51 -14.10
CA ASP A 262 1.52 8.48 -14.17
C ASP A 262 0.89 8.27 -12.79
N GLY A 263 1.35 7.29 -12.04
CA GLY A 263 0.90 7.07 -10.67
C GLY A 263 1.18 8.25 -9.73
N ILE A 264 2.37 8.87 -9.86
CA ILE A 264 2.76 10.05 -9.05
C ILE A 264 1.84 11.24 -9.31
N ARG A 265 1.42 11.48 -10.55
CA ARG A 265 0.46 12.55 -10.89
C ARG A 265 -0.92 12.29 -10.28
N ARG A 266 -1.34 11.03 -10.24
CA ARG A 266 -2.69 10.62 -9.80
C ARG A 266 -2.83 10.51 -8.27
N ILE A 267 -1.77 10.18 -7.54
CA ILE A 267 -1.84 9.93 -6.09
C ILE A 267 -2.13 11.20 -5.27
N GLY A 268 -1.82 12.39 -5.80
CA GLY A 268 -1.94 13.65 -5.06
C GLY A 268 -3.30 13.88 -4.40
N GLY A 269 -4.40 13.50 -5.06
CA GLY A 269 -5.74 13.58 -4.50
C GLY A 269 -6.01 12.62 -3.34
N HIS A 270 -5.24 11.55 -3.23
CA HIS A 270 -5.36 10.56 -2.15
C HIS A 270 -4.54 10.92 -0.91
N ILE A 271 -3.47 11.70 -1.04
CA ILE A 271 -2.60 12.05 0.09
C ILE A 271 -3.33 13.02 1.02
N TYR A 272 -3.32 12.70 2.31
CA TYR A 272 -3.99 13.49 3.33
C TYR A 272 -3.04 14.50 3.97
N SER A 273 -3.41 15.78 3.94
CA SER A 273 -2.70 16.89 4.61
C SER A 273 -1.26 17.17 4.15
N GLU A 274 -0.79 16.63 3.03
CA GLU A 274 0.50 16.97 2.46
C GLU A 274 0.47 16.97 0.92
N ARG A 275 1.45 17.64 0.30
CA ARG A 275 1.61 17.62 -1.16
C ARG A 275 2.49 16.46 -1.59
N PHE A 276 2.10 15.78 -2.66
CA PHE A 276 2.87 14.71 -3.27
C PHE A 276 3.24 15.06 -4.71
N ASN A 277 4.48 14.82 -5.09
CA ASN A 277 5.03 15.08 -6.42
C ASN A 277 6.26 14.18 -6.67
N ALA A 278 6.89 14.29 -7.83
CA ALA A 278 8.06 13.50 -8.20
C ALA A 278 9.26 13.67 -7.24
N GLU A 279 9.44 14.87 -6.66
CA GLU A 279 10.49 15.09 -5.65
C GLU A 279 10.20 14.28 -4.38
N LYS A 280 8.95 14.37 -3.88
CA LYS A 280 8.53 13.60 -2.70
C LYS A 280 8.62 12.09 -2.95
N ALA A 281 8.20 11.61 -4.13
CA ALA A 281 8.32 10.20 -4.52
C ALA A 281 9.78 9.74 -4.48
N ALA A 282 10.72 10.51 -5.04
CA ALA A 282 12.14 10.21 -4.99
C ALA A 282 12.67 10.15 -3.54
N TYR A 283 12.23 11.06 -2.67
CA TYR A 283 12.68 11.08 -1.27
C TYR A 283 12.20 9.87 -0.48
N ILE A 284 10.93 9.51 -0.60
CA ILE A 284 10.40 8.35 0.13
C ILE A 284 10.96 7.03 -0.43
N ALA A 285 11.24 6.95 -1.73
CA ALA A 285 11.86 5.78 -2.34
C ALA A 285 13.27 5.51 -1.78
N CYS A 286 14.01 6.53 -1.29
CA CYS A 286 15.32 6.33 -0.67
C CYS A 286 15.25 5.50 0.62
N GLU A 287 14.26 5.74 1.48
CA GLU A 287 14.09 4.97 2.71
C GLU A 287 13.62 3.53 2.43
N VAL A 288 12.70 3.36 1.46
CA VAL A 288 12.24 2.04 1.03
C VAL A 288 13.36 1.23 0.36
N LEU A 289 14.22 1.90 -0.44
CA LEU A 289 15.43 1.32 -1.01
C LEU A 289 16.33 0.73 0.08
N TYR A 290 16.61 1.50 1.13
CA TYR A 290 17.47 1.05 2.23
C TYR A 290 16.85 -0.13 2.97
N LEU A 291 15.55 -0.06 3.31
CA LEU A 291 14.83 -1.17 3.94
C LEU A 291 14.90 -2.45 3.12
N ALA A 292 14.57 -2.37 1.82
CA ALA A 292 14.61 -3.52 0.91
C ALA A 292 16.04 -4.09 0.78
N SER A 293 17.06 -3.21 0.76
CA SER A 293 18.47 -3.62 0.72
C SER A 293 18.89 -4.34 2.01
N CYS A 294 18.40 -3.92 3.18
CA CYS A 294 18.65 -4.62 4.45
C CYS A 294 18.07 -6.05 4.41
N ILE A 295 16.84 -6.22 3.90
CA ILE A 295 16.22 -7.55 3.76
C ILE A 295 16.99 -8.39 2.72
N TYR A 296 17.35 -7.79 1.56
CA TYR A 296 18.07 -8.47 0.48
C TYR A 296 19.42 -9.01 0.89
N MET A 297 20.17 -8.22 1.68
CA MET A 297 21.51 -8.57 2.13
C MET A 297 21.54 -9.26 3.50
N ASP A 298 20.35 -9.55 4.06
CA ASP A 298 20.15 -10.12 5.41
C ASP A 298 20.94 -9.35 6.49
N LYS A 299 20.83 -8.02 6.46
CA LYS A 299 21.44 -7.09 7.42
C LYS A 299 20.34 -6.49 8.29
N GLU A 300 20.71 -6.07 9.50
CA GLU A 300 19.80 -5.33 10.37
C GLU A 300 19.46 -3.95 9.81
N TYR A 301 18.22 -3.52 9.99
CA TYR A 301 17.79 -2.15 9.71
C TYR A 301 18.19 -1.25 10.88
N ILE A 302 19.07 -0.32 10.63
CA ILE A 302 19.50 0.68 11.62
C ILE A 302 19.07 2.06 11.13
N PRO A 303 18.22 2.79 11.88
CA PRO A 303 17.89 4.17 11.53
C PRO A 303 19.15 5.01 11.37
N ILE A 304 19.23 5.79 10.28
CA ILE A 304 20.42 6.56 9.97
C ILE A 304 20.28 7.94 10.64
N GLU A 305 21.12 8.21 11.62
CA GLU A 305 21.15 9.49 12.37
C GLU A 305 22.23 10.44 11.86
N ASP A 306 23.42 9.90 11.47
CA ASP A 306 24.54 10.70 10.97
C ASP A 306 24.47 10.87 9.45
N VAL A 307 24.13 12.08 9.04
CA VAL A 307 24.06 12.49 7.63
C VAL A 307 25.43 12.91 7.09
N ALA A 308 26.32 13.44 7.95
CA ALA A 308 27.54 14.11 7.52
C ALA A 308 28.52 13.18 6.79
N THR A 309 28.69 11.94 7.27
CA THR A 309 29.64 10.96 6.71
C THR A 309 29.32 10.50 5.27
N SER A 310 28.08 10.68 4.84
CA SER A 310 27.64 10.27 3.49
C SER A 310 27.83 11.36 2.44
N LEU A 311 27.99 12.62 2.86
CA LEU A 311 27.95 13.76 1.93
C LEU A 311 29.19 13.88 1.05
N ASP A 312 30.32 13.31 1.44
CA ASP A 312 31.57 13.33 0.64
C ASP A 312 31.58 12.24 -0.43
N LYS A 313 30.70 11.25 -0.33
CA LYS A 313 30.61 10.13 -1.27
C LYS A 313 29.82 10.52 -2.51
N LYS A 314 30.24 10.00 -3.66
CA LYS A 314 29.61 10.26 -4.95
C LYS A 314 29.42 8.95 -5.73
N LEU A 315 28.19 8.69 -6.14
CA LEU A 315 27.86 7.51 -6.93
C LEU A 315 28.33 7.63 -8.37
N GLN A 316 28.75 6.50 -9.00
CA GLN A 316 29.37 6.45 -10.32
C GLN A 316 28.79 5.31 -11.18
N PHE A 317 27.48 5.34 -11.43
CA PHE A 317 26.81 4.43 -12.36
C PHE A 317 25.83 5.21 -13.25
N LYS A 318 25.29 4.57 -14.29
CA LYS A 318 24.30 5.19 -15.18
C LYS A 318 23.10 5.68 -14.36
N GLY A 319 22.66 6.92 -14.55
CA GLY A 319 21.55 7.52 -13.77
C GLY A 319 21.96 8.15 -12.43
N ALA A 320 23.20 7.93 -11.97
CA ALA A 320 23.67 8.47 -10.69
C ALA A 320 23.66 10.00 -10.60
N ARG A 321 23.60 10.72 -11.74
CA ARG A 321 23.62 12.21 -11.75
C ARG A 321 22.46 12.81 -10.96
N SER A 322 21.22 12.33 -11.19
CA SER A 322 20.02 12.79 -10.49
C SER A 322 20.07 12.41 -9.01
N ILE A 323 20.56 11.21 -8.71
CA ILE A 323 20.72 10.73 -7.33
C ILE A 323 21.76 11.57 -6.59
N ASN A 324 22.92 11.85 -7.19
CA ASN A 324 23.96 12.70 -6.59
C ASN A 324 23.48 14.15 -6.32
N TYR A 325 22.44 14.61 -7.05
CA TYR A 325 21.86 15.93 -6.79
C TYR A 325 21.14 15.98 -5.43
N LEU A 326 20.58 14.86 -4.94
CA LEU A 326 19.95 14.76 -3.62
C LEU A 326 20.90 15.18 -2.50
N ARG A 327 22.20 14.94 -2.66
CA ARG A 327 23.22 15.37 -1.70
C ARG A 327 23.12 16.85 -1.32
N LYS A 328 22.66 17.71 -2.27
CA LYS A 328 22.54 19.16 -2.07
C LYS A 328 21.18 19.58 -1.54
N VAL A 329 20.12 18.87 -1.94
CA VAL A 329 18.73 19.29 -1.68
C VAL A 329 18.05 18.49 -0.60
N ARG A 330 18.45 17.23 -0.42
CA ARG A 330 17.93 16.30 0.59
C ARG A 330 19.05 15.36 1.07
N PRO A 331 19.99 15.91 1.84
CA PRO A 331 21.12 15.13 2.37
C PRO A 331 20.69 13.92 3.22
N ASP A 332 19.61 14.07 3.99
CA ASP A 332 18.96 13.00 4.75
C ASP A 332 18.56 11.81 3.85
N SER A 333 17.86 12.08 2.76
CA SER A 333 17.46 11.04 1.80
C SER A 333 18.65 10.44 1.05
N TYR A 334 19.64 11.28 0.70
CA TYR A 334 20.86 10.81 0.05
C TYR A 334 21.63 9.80 0.90
N THR A 335 21.65 9.99 2.21
CA THR A 335 22.33 9.10 3.15
C THR A 335 21.78 7.67 3.11
N TYR A 336 20.44 7.51 2.99
CA TYR A 336 19.84 6.20 2.81
C TYR A 336 20.28 5.51 1.51
N VAL A 337 20.43 6.27 0.41
CA VAL A 337 20.92 5.72 -0.86
C VAL A 337 22.39 5.28 -0.74
N ILE A 338 23.23 6.09 -0.11
CA ILE A 338 24.64 5.72 0.11
C ILE A 338 24.75 4.45 0.95
N ALA A 339 23.99 4.36 2.06
CA ALA A 339 23.99 3.17 2.90
C ALA A 339 23.53 1.92 2.15
N ALA A 340 22.49 2.04 1.32
CA ALA A 340 22.02 0.94 0.48
C ALA A 340 23.08 0.50 -0.55
N VAL A 341 23.71 1.45 -1.26
CA VAL A 341 24.74 1.16 -2.26
C VAL A 341 25.97 0.51 -1.64
N GLU A 342 26.43 1.01 -0.49
CA GLU A 342 27.55 0.40 0.25
C GLU A 342 27.24 -1.02 0.72
N MET A 343 26.01 -1.24 1.17
CA MET A 343 25.54 -2.57 1.58
C MET A 343 25.46 -3.54 0.40
N LEU A 344 24.98 -3.10 -0.76
CA LEU A 344 24.89 -3.90 -1.98
C LEU A 344 26.27 -4.20 -2.58
N GLY A 345 27.25 -3.29 -2.40
CA GLY A 345 28.63 -3.44 -2.88
C GLY A 345 28.70 -3.71 -4.38
N ASP A 346 29.42 -4.76 -4.80
CA ASP A 346 29.59 -5.11 -6.22
C ASP A 346 28.30 -5.54 -6.91
N LYS A 347 27.23 -5.87 -6.17
CA LYS A 347 25.93 -6.27 -6.72
C LYS A 347 25.07 -5.09 -7.17
N VAL A 348 25.45 -3.86 -6.90
CA VAL A 348 24.59 -2.68 -7.09
C VAL A 348 24.10 -2.53 -8.53
N GLU A 349 24.98 -2.69 -9.53
CA GLU A 349 24.58 -2.56 -10.94
C GLU A 349 23.70 -3.73 -11.40
N ASP A 350 24.01 -4.95 -10.97
CA ASP A 350 23.19 -6.13 -11.30
C ASP A 350 21.77 -5.97 -10.76
N VAL A 351 21.62 -5.43 -9.55
CA VAL A 351 20.30 -5.19 -8.95
C VAL A 351 19.57 -4.02 -9.62
N ILE A 352 20.26 -2.91 -9.90
CA ILE A 352 19.66 -1.74 -10.58
C ILE A 352 19.06 -2.13 -11.95
N TYR A 353 19.72 -3.02 -12.70
CA TYR A 353 19.31 -3.41 -14.04
C TYR A 353 18.59 -4.77 -14.10
N SER A 354 18.23 -5.36 -12.97
CA SER A 354 17.55 -6.67 -12.92
C SER A 354 16.22 -6.70 -13.68
N TYR A 355 15.51 -5.55 -13.75
CA TYR A 355 14.23 -5.43 -14.47
C TYR A 355 14.32 -5.85 -15.95
N LYS A 356 15.46 -5.68 -16.61
CA LYS A 356 15.67 -6.09 -18.02
C LYS A 356 15.42 -7.57 -18.25
N ALA A 357 15.77 -8.42 -17.28
CA ALA A 357 15.51 -9.85 -17.37
C ALA A 357 14.01 -10.20 -17.29
N PHE A 358 13.17 -9.27 -16.80
CA PHE A 358 11.72 -9.45 -16.70
C PHE A 358 11.01 -8.98 -17.98
N THR A 359 11.48 -7.91 -18.62
CA THR A 359 10.89 -7.37 -19.86
C THR A 359 11.13 -8.30 -21.05
N GLU A 360 12.29 -8.92 -21.15
CA GLU A 360 12.64 -9.85 -22.26
C GLU A 360 11.80 -11.15 -22.27
N LYS A 361 11.21 -11.56 -21.14
CA LYS A 361 10.38 -12.77 -21.03
C LYS A 361 8.89 -12.57 -21.36
N HIS A 362 8.45 -11.35 -21.61
CA HIS A 362 7.06 -11.03 -21.91
C HIS A 362 6.81 -10.66 -23.38
N GLU A 363 7.84 -10.69 -24.23
CA GLU A 363 7.72 -10.50 -25.69
C GLU A 363 7.50 -11.82 -26.45
N ASP A 364 7.53 -12.98 -25.78
CA ASP A 364 7.19 -14.30 -26.31
C ASP A 364 5.81 -14.75 -25.74
#